data_5d17954865855907403f05c3645d86d3
#
_entry.id   5d17954865855907403f05c3645d86d3
#
_cell.length_a   1.000
_cell.length_b   1.000
_cell.length_c   1.000
_cell.angle_alpha   90.00
_cell.angle_beta   90.00
_cell.angle_gamma   90.00
#
_symmetry.space_group_name_H-M   'P 1'
#
loop_
_entity.id
_entity.type
_entity.pdbx_description
1 polymer ?
#
loop_
_entity_poly.entity_id
_entity_poly.type
_entity_poly.pdbx_seq_one_letter_code
_entity_poly.pdbx_strand_id
1 'polypeptide(L)'
;ADVPLIIGEFHFGALDRGLFHTGLVPVASQRARAAAYRAYVEGALSHPQFVGCHWFQYQDEPTTGRVYDEENYQIGFVDIADTPYAETVETTRALGEVLYRVRLE
;
A
#
# COMPACT_ATOMS: atom_id res chain seq x y z
N ALA A 1 16.05 -13.43 17.38
CA ALA A 1 15.19 -14.58 17.60
C ALA A 1 14.61 -15.07 16.28
N ASP A 2 14.53 -16.38 16.12
CA ASP A 2 13.99 -17.01 14.91
C ASP A 2 12.49 -17.20 15.03
N VAL A 3 11.77 -16.09 15.00
CA VAL A 3 10.31 -16.13 15.01
C VAL A 3 9.78 -15.51 13.73
N PRO A 4 8.67 -16.04 13.19
CA PRO A 4 8.05 -15.41 12.03
C PRO A 4 7.48 -14.05 12.41
N LEU A 5 7.66 -13.07 11.52
CA LEU A 5 7.17 -11.71 11.69
C LEU A 5 6.18 -11.39 10.58
N ILE A 6 5.21 -10.56 10.89
CA ILE A 6 4.25 -10.08 9.90
C ILE A 6 4.12 -8.56 10.07
N ILE A 7 4.05 -7.86 8.95
CA ILE A 7 3.75 -6.43 8.94
C ILE A 7 2.22 -6.31 8.91
N GLY A 8 1.63 -5.86 10.02
CA GLY A 8 0.18 -5.81 10.18
C GLY A 8 -0.51 -4.74 9.38
N GLU A 9 0.16 -3.59 9.21
CA GLU A 9 -0.34 -2.47 8.44
C GLU A 9 0.82 -1.67 7.85
N PHE A 10 0.68 -1.26 6.59
CA PHE A 10 1.51 -0.22 6.00
C PHE A 10 0.72 0.46 4.89
N HIS A 11 1.05 1.72 4.61
CA HIS A 11 0.44 2.44 3.51
C HIS A 11 1.32 3.59 3.04
N PHE A 12 1.05 4.04 1.82
CA PHE A 12 1.59 5.25 1.23
C PHE A 12 0.43 6.01 0.59
N GLY A 13 0.44 7.31 0.66
CA GLY A 13 -0.61 8.14 0.08
C GLY A 13 -0.06 9.29 -0.75
N ALA A 14 -0.83 9.73 -1.75
CA ALA A 14 -0.50 10.84 -2.62
C ALA A 14 -1.72 11.71 -2.87
N LEU A 15 -1.50 13.00 -3.11
CA LEU A 15 -2.60 13.96 -3.28
C LEU A 15 -2.85 14.38 -4.73
N ASP A 16 -2.20 13.74 -5.69
CA ASP A 16 -2.28 14.11 -7.09
C ASP A 16 -3.59 13.72 -7.79
N ARG A 17 -4.48 13.05 -7.10
CA ARG A 17 -5.81 12.67 -7.61
C ARG A 17 -6.96 13.31 -6.83
N GLY A 18 -6.68 14.31 -5.99
CA GLY A 18 -7.71 15.20 -5.42
C GLY A 18 -8.10 14.97 -3.97
N LEU A 19 -7.63 13.93 -3.30
CA LEU A 19 -7.89 13.75 -1.87
C LEU A 19 -7.01 14.69 -1.02
N PHE A 20 -7.31 14.77 0.27
CA PHE A 20 -6.78 15.84 1.13
C PHE A 20 -5.65 15.38 2.06
N HIS A 21 -5.54 14.09 2.32
CA HIS A 21 -4.56 13.55 3.27
C HIS A 21 -3.88 12.30 2.74
N THR A 22 -2.57 12.24 2.93
CA THR A 22 -1.74 11.10 2.48
C THR A 22 -1.72 9.94 3.48
N GLY A 23 -2.19 10.14 4.68
CA GLY A 23 -1.90 9.23 5.77
C GLY A 23 -0.50 9.47 6.34
N LEU A 24 0.10 8.43 6.89
CA LEU A 24 1.35 8.56 7.65
C LEU A 24 2.60 8.73 6.78
N VAL A 25 2.59 8.20 5.56
CA VAL A 25 3.77 8.23 4.69
C VAL A 25 3.39 8.87 3.34
N PRO A 26 3.67 10.16 3.18
CA PRO A 26 3.36 10.85 1.93
C PRO A 26 4.34 10.50 0.82
N VAL A 27 3.82 10.40 -0.40
CA VAL A 27 4.61 10.29 -1.63
C VAL A 27 4.09 11.28 -2.65
N ALA A 28 4.88 11.57 -3.68
CA ALA A 28 4.62 12.68 -4.58
C ALA A 28 3.46 12.43 -5.56
N SER A 29 3.21 11.17 -5.94
CA SER A 29 2.24 10.84 -6.98
C SER A 29 1.78 9.38 -6.83
N GLN A 30 0.75 9.01 -7.59
CA GLN A 30 0.31 7.62 -7.64
C GLN A 30 1.41 6.70 -8.19
N ARG A 31 2.20 7.20 -9.14
CA ARG A 31 3.35 6.45 -9.66
C ARG A 31 4.39 6.22 -8.58
N ALA A 32 4.71 7.24 -7.79
CA ALA A 32 5.63 7.12 -6.66
C ALA A 32 5.06 6.18 -5.59
N ARG A 33 3.74 6.20 -5.39
CA ARG A 33 3.06 5.31 -4.44
C ARG A 33 3.21 3.85 -4.86
N ALA A 34 3.03 3.56 -6.13
CA ALA A 34 3.22 2.22 -6.68
C ALA A 34 4.67 1.75 -6.51
N ALA A 35 5.64 2.60 -6.80
CA ALA A 35 7.06 2.29 -6.61
C ALA A 35 7.41 2.04 -5.14
N ALA A 36 6.85 2.85 -4.23
CA ALA A 36 7.05 2.68 -2.80
C ALA A 36 6.46 1.36 -2.29
N TYR A 37 5.26 1.01 -2.76
CA TYR A 37 4.65 -0.28 -2.46
C TYR A 37 5.57 -1.43 -2.84
N ARG A 38 6.04 -1.43 -4.08
CA ARG A 38 6.90 -2.51 -4.57
C ARG A 38 8.19 -2.62 -3.77
N ALA A 39 8.86 -1.51 -3.54
CA ALA A 39 10.12 -1.49 -2.77
C ALA A 39 9.92 -2.01 -1.34
N TYR A 40 8.83 -1.61 -0.71
CA TYR A 40 8.52 -2.04 0.65
C TYR A 40 8.27 -3.55 0.73
N VAL A 41 7.43 -4.06 -0.16
CA VAL A 41 7.11 -5.50 -0.18
C VAL A 41 8.34 -6.33 -0.56
N GLU A 42 9.13 -5.89 -1.53
CA GLU A 42 10.39 -6.56 -1.89
C GLU A 42 11.37 -6.59 -0.72
N GLY A 43 11.45 -5.51 0.05
CA GLY A 43 12.26 -5.47 1.27
C GLY A 43 11.80 -6.50 2.30
N ALA A 44 10.49 -6.61 2.52
CA ALA A 44 9.94 -7.62 3.42
C ALA A 44 10.23 -9.05 2.91
N LEU A 45 10.04 -9.29 1.61
CA LEU A 45 10.31 -10.59 1.00
C LEU A 45 11.78 -11.01 1.15
N SER A 46 12.68 -10.05 1.11
CA SER A 46 14.13 -10.30 1.22
C SER A 46 14.56 -10.61 2.65
N HIS A 47 13.75 -10.30 3.64
CA HIS A 47 14.09 -10.54 5.04
C HIS A 47 13.57 -11.90 5.48
N PRO A 48 14.42 -12.81 5.96
CA PRO A 48 14.05 -14.21 6.20
C PRO A 48 12.95 -14.42 7.24
N GLN A 49 12.76 -13.48 8.15
CA GLN A 49 11.77 -13.63 9.21
C GLN A 49 10.37 -13.16 8.81
N PHE A 50 10.25 -12.27 7.81
CA PHE A 50 8.94 -11.78 7.40
C PHE A 50 8.20 -12.82 6.54
N VAL A 51 6.98 -13.13 6.94
CA VAL A 51 6.13 -14.11 6.26
C VAL A 51 4.91 -13.46 5.60
N GLY A 52 4.71 -12.17 5.79
CA GLY A 52 3.63 -11.44 5.15
C GLY A 52 3.63 -9.96 5.50
N CYS A 53 2.91 -9.19 4.69
CA CYS A 53 2.66 -7.78 4.94
C CYS A 53 1.25 -7.44 4.45
N HIS A 54 0.57 -6.57 5.19
CA HIS A 54 -0.81 -6.21 4.96
C HIS A 54 -0.95 -4.73 4.69
N TRP A 55 -1.45 -4.40 3.51
CA TRP A 55 -1.70 -3.02 3.12
C TRP A 55 -2.93 -2.48 3.86
N PHE A 56 -2.87 -1.26 4.35
CA PHE A 56 -4.01 -0.55 4.91
C PHE A 56 -4.34 0.64 4.01
N GLN A 57 -5.44 0.62 3.29
CA GLN A 57 -6.50 -0.38 3.20
C GLN A 57 -6.95 -0.50 1.74
N TYR A 58 -7.98 -1.29 1.44
CA TYR A 58 -8.43 -1.54 0.07
C TYR A 58 -8.99 -0.29 -0.60
N GLN A 59 -9.85 0.47 0.09
CA GLN A 59 -10.51 1.66 -0.44
C GLN A 59 -10.00 2.90 0.27
N ASP A 60 -9.93 4.04 -0.47
CA ASP A 60 -9.66 5.34 0.14
C ASP A 60 -10.70 5.62 1.23
N GLU A 61 -10.30 6.36 2.24
CA GLU A 61 -11.20 6.76 3.28
C GLU A 61 -12.15 7.87 2.79
N PRO A 62 -13.35 8.00 3.38
CA PRO A 62 -14.29 9.01 2.93
C PRO A 62 -13.72 10.43 3.00
N THR A 63 -14.02 11.26 2.02
CA THR A 63 -13.55 12.65 1.99
C THR A 63 -14.03 13.45 3.21
N THR A 64 -15.18 13.08 3.76
CA THR A 64 -15.75 13.70 4.97
C THR A 64 -15.18 13.14 6.27
N GLY A 65 -14.30 12.14 6.17
CA GLY A 65 -13.72 11.47 7.31
C GLY A 65 -14.51 10.24 7.75
N ARG A 66 -13.80 9.24 8.23
CA ARG A 66 -14.45 8.03 8.74
C ARG A 66 -15.07 8.30 10.11
N VAL A 67 -16.07 7.48 10.46
CA VAL A 67 -17.02 7.79 11.54
C VAL A 67 -16.37 8.04 12.91
N TYR A 68 -15.33 7.30 13.25
CA TYR A 68 -14.82 7.33 14.64
C TYR A 68 -13.62 8.24 14.87
N ASP A 69 -12.93 8.71 13.83
CA ASP A 69 -11.75 9.57 14.01
C ASP A 69 -11.56 10.62 12.90
N GLU A 70 -12.51 10.69 11.97
CA GLU A 70 -12.52 11.67 10.89
C GLU A 70 -11.34 11.59 9.92
N GLU A 71 -10.62 10.46 9.87
CA GLU A 71 -9.58 10.25 8.88
C GLU A 71 -10.13 10.24 7.46
N ASN A 72 -9.40 10.88 6.54
CA ASN A 72 -9.79 10.94 5.13
C ASN A 72 -8.57 10.70 4.23
N TYR A 73 -7.83 9.66 4.49
CA TYR A 73 -6.56 9.34 3.83
C TYR A 73 -6.76 8.79 2.42
N GLN A 74 -5.87 9.19 1.52
CA GLN A 74 -5.73 8.59 0.18
C GLN A 74 -4.77 7.40 0.31
N ILE A 75 -5.28 6.24 0.61
CA ILE A 75 -4.47 5.04 0.87
C ILE A 75 -5.02 3.79 0.19
N GLY A 76 -6.09 3.91 -0.59
CA GLY A 76 -6.76 2.76 -1.20
C GLY A 76 -6.11 2.27 -2.48
N PHE A 77 -6.40 1.04 -2.83
CA PHE A 77 -6.18 0.52 -4.19
C PHE A 77 -7.27 1.02 -5.12
N VAL A 78 -8.43 1.35 -4.56
CA VAL A 78 -9.52 2.02 -5.28
C VAL A 78 -9.91 3.29 -4.53
N ASP A 79 -10.48 4.23 -5.25
CA ASP A 79 -10.96 5.47 -4.66
C ASP A 79 -12.35 5.31 -4.02
N ILE A 80 -12.92 6.42 -3.55
CA ILE A 80 -14.23 6.41 -2.88
C ILE A 80 -15.39 6.04 -3.81
N ALA A 81 -15.15 6.04 -5.12
CA ALA A 81 -16.12 5.62 -6.14
C ALA A 81 -15.80 4.23 -6.71
N ASP A 82 -14.95 3.47 -6.04
CA ASP A 82 -14.47 2.15 -6.48
C ASP A 82 -13.69 2.15 -7.80
N THR A 83 -13.13 3.28 -8.19
CA THR A 83 -12.27 3.36 -9.37
C THR A 83 -10.85 2.96 -8.99
N PRO A 84 -10.26 1.96 -9.66
CA PRO A 84 -8.90 1.52 -9.33
C PRO A 84 -7.84 2.59 -9.64
N TYR A 85 -6.82 2.65 -8.78
CA TYR A 85 -5.59 3.37 -9.09
C TYR A 85 -4.71 2.45 -9.94
N ALA A 86 -4.71 2.68 -11.24
CA ALA A 86 -4.06 1.77 -12.20
C ALA A 86 -2.59 1.51 -11.87
N GLU A 87 -1.85 2.53 -11.48
CA GLU A 87 -0.42 2.43 -11.17
C GLU A 87 -0.15 1.40 -10.07
N THR A 88 -0.91 1.49 -8.97
CA THR A 88 -0.77 0.56 -7.83
C THR A 88 -1.26 -0.83 -8.19
N VAL A 89 -2.39 -0.94 -8.87
CA VAL A 89 -2.97 -2.24 -9.27
C VAL A 89 -2.03 -2.99 -10.22
N GLU A 90 -1.48 -2.31 -11.22
CA GLU A 90 -0.53 -2.91 -12.16
C GLU A 90 0.74 -3.40 -11.46
N THR A 91 1.30 -2.57 -10.58
CA THR A 91 2.50 -2.94 -9.83
C THR A 91 2.23 -4.14 -8.92
N THR A 92 1.10 -4.16 -8.25
CA THR A 92 0.72 -5.27 -7.36
C THR A 92 0.57 -6.57 -8.13
N ARG A 93 -0.04 -6.52 -9.31
CA ARG A 93 -0.17 -7.71 -10.17
C ARG A 93 1.20 -8.22 -10.64
N ALA A 94 2.05 -7.31 -11.12
CA ALA A 94 3.38 -7.67 -11.59
C ALA A 94 4.23 -8.30 -10.46
N LEU A 95 4.18 -7.71 -9.27
CA LEU A 95 4.88 -8.25 -8.12
C LEU A 95 4.31 -9.60 -7.69
N GLY A 96 2.98 -9.77 -7.73
CA GLY A 96 2.32 -11.01 -7.39
C GLY A 96 2.77 -12.19 -8.26
N GLU A 97 3.03 -11.93 -9.53
CA GLU A 97 3.51 -12.97 -10.46
C GLU A 97 4.91 -13.49 -10.13
N VAL A 98 5.73 -12.70 -9.47
CA VAL A 98 7.12 -13.04 -9.14
C VAL A 98 7.39 -13.18 -7.65
N LEU A 99 6.36 -13.11 -6.82
CA LEU A 99 6.45 -13.01 -5.38
C LEU A 99 7.29 -14.13 -4.76
N TYR A 100 6.98 -15.36 -5.09
CA TYR A 100 7.71 -16.51 -4.54
C TYR A 100 9.14 -16.60 -5.08
N ARG A 101 9.35 -16.19 -6.31
CA ARG A 101 10.69 -16.16 -6.89
C ARG A 101 11.58 -15.15 -6.15
N VAL A 102 11.05 -13.95 -5.91
CA VAL A 102 11.78 -12.93 -5.13
C VAL A 102 12.09 -13.44 -3.72
N ARG A 103 11.10 -14.10 -3.08
CA ARG A 103 11.26 -14.62 -1.73
C ARG A 103 12.34 -15.70 -1.63
N LEU A 104 12.43 -16.56 -2.64
CA LEU A 104 13.30 -17.75 -2.60
C LEU A 104 14.71 -17.46 -3.14
N GLU A 105 14.90 -16.38 -3.82
CA GLU A 105 16.22 -15.93 -4.28
C GLU A 105 16.89 -15.09 -3.19
#